data_4863042e766fa2064ee33d78b9ff4259
#
_entry.id   4863042e766fa2064ee33d78b9ff4259
#
_cell.length_a   1.000
_cell.length_b   1.000
_cell.length_c   1.000
_cell.angle_alpha   90.00
_cell.angle_beta   90.00
_cell.angle_gamma   90.00
#
_symmetry.space_group_name_H-M   'P 1'
#
loop_
_entity.id
_entity.type
_entity.pdbx_description
1 polymer ?
#
loop_
_entity_poly.entity_id
_entity_poly.type
_entity_poly.pdbx_seq_one_letter_code
_entity_poly.pdbx_strand_id
1 'polypeptide(L)'
;DAGLLWDRLGMTVAFAGMLGLAAAQRVSARAGGTTALVVLAAGPLAVLWWAHTGNLLPWAVVQLGGMLLVLALACLPQRAGAWVVPLGAVIAWYGAAKLLELSDHAVYEATGQWLAGHSLKHLAAAGAAWPVLRALHSVTARGHAPAMVGGHNGAPCPRVACSPH
;
A
#
# COMPACT_ATOMS: atom_id res chain seq x y z
N ASP A 1 0.93 -24.02 17.61
CA ASP A 1 0.62 -22.68 17.09
C ASP A 1 0.84 -22.49 15.58
N ALA A 2 0.49 -23.53 14.78
CA ALA A 2 0.61 -23.46 13.33
C ALA A 2 -0.20 -22.29 12.73
N GLY A 3 -1.35 -21.96 13.30
CA GLY A 3 -2.18 -20.83 12.84
C GLY A 3 -1.47 -19.48 12.91
N LEU A 4 -0.73 -19.21 14.00
CA LEU A 4 0.05 -17.99 14.15
C LEU A 4 1.23 -17.89 13.17
N LEU A 5 1.81 -19.03 12.80
CA LEU A 5 2.88 -19.08 11.79
C LEU A 5 2.36 -18.61 10.43
N TRP A 6 1.23 -19.17 9.98
CA TRP A 6 0.61 -18.82 8.70
C TRP A 6 0.08 -17.40 8.67
N ASP A 7 -0.51 -16.92 9.78
CA ASP A 7 -0.94 -15.53 9.93
C ASP A 7 0.23 -14.57 9.71
N ARG A 8 1.35 -14.78 10.40
CA ARG A 8 2.55 -13.94 10.28
C ARG A 8 3.19 -14.02 8.90
N LEU A 9 3.25 -15.21 8.27
CA LEU A 9 3.74 -15.35 6.90
C LEU A 9 2.87 -14.57 5.91
N GLY A 10 1.55 -14.63 6.03
CA GLY A 10 0.63 -13.81 5.21
C GLY A 10 0.86 -12.31 5.41
N MET A 11 1.11 -11.88 6.66
CA MET A 11 1.43 -10.49 6.98
C MET A 11 2.74 -10.03 6.33
N THR A 12 3.77 -10.89 6.18
CA THR A 12 5.03 -10.49 5.52
C THR A 12 4.82 -10.11 4.07
N VAL A 13 3.97 -10.85 3.35
CA VAL A 13 3.64 -10.57 1.95
C VAL A 13 2.91 -9.23 1.81
N ALA A 14 1.90 -9.00 2.64
CA ALA A 14 1.16 -7.75 2.67
C ALA A 14 2.06 -6.55 3.00
N PHE A 15 2.96 -6.71 3.98
CA PHE A 15 3.94 -5.70 4.37
C PHE A 15 4.95 -5.39 3.24
N ALA A 16 5.48 -6.42 2.58
CA ALA A 16 6.39 -6.25 1.45
C ALA A 16 5.72 -5.45 0.32
N GLY A 17 4.48 -5.76 -0.01
CA GLY A 17 3.71 -5.03 -1.01
C GLY A 17 3.47 -3.57 -0.62
N MET A 18 3.03 -3.32 0.62
CA MET A 18 2.75 -1.98 1.13
C MET A 18 4.00 -1.10 1.18
N LEU A 19 5.10 -1.61 1.73
CA LEU A 19 6.38 -0.88 1.83
C LEU A 19 6.99 -0.64 0.47
N GLY A 20 6.96 -1.64 -0.42
CA GLY A 20 7.43 -1.51 -1.79
C GLY A 20 6.65 -0.44 -2.55
N LEU A 21 5.33 -0.42 -2.43
CA LEU A 21 4.47 0.58 -3.05
C LEU A 21 4.74 1.99 -2.49
N ALA A 22 4.87 2.12 -1.17
CA ALA A 22 5.19 3.40 -0.53
C ALA A 22 6.55 3.94 -1.00
N ALA A 23 7.59 3.09 -1.04
CA ALA A 23 8.90 3.46 -1.52
C ALA A 23 8.92 3.80 -3.02
N ALA A 24 8.18 3.05 -3.85
CA ALA A 24 8.05 3.35 -5.27
C ALA A 24 7.39 4.70 -5.53
N GLN A 25 6.38 5.03 -4.75
CA GLN A 25 5.61 6.26 -4.88
C GLN A 25 6.37 7.51 -4.39
N ARG A 26 7.23 7.37 -3.39
CA ARG A 26 7.90 8.49 -2.72
C ARG A 26 9.37 8.66 -3.13
N VAL A 27 10.05 7.57 -3.44
CA VAL A 27 11.50 7.58 -3.75
C VAL A 27 11.76 7.22 -5.21
N SER A 28 11.60 5.97 -5.59
CA SER A 28 11.80 5.50 -6.98
C SER A 28 11.23 4.08 -7.17
N ALA A 29 10.96 3.71 -8.44
CA ALA A 29 10.52 2.36 -8.76
C ALA A 29 11.55 1.29 -8.32
N ARG A 30 12.85 1.59 -8.44
CA ARG A 30 13.92 0.70 -7.96
C ARG A 30 13.88 0.55 -6.44
N ALA A 31 13.76 1.66 -5.71
CA ALA A 31 13.62 1.62 -4.25
C ALA A 31 12.40 0.79 -3.84
N GLY A 32 11.27 0.93 -4.54
CA GLY A 32 10.09 0.12 -4.31
C GLY A 32 10.34 -1.37 -4.48
N GLY A 33 10.94 -1.76 -5.59
CA GLY A 33 11.29 -3.16 -5.87
C GLY A 33 12.27 -3.74 -4.85
N THR A 34 13.35 -3.01 -4.53
CA THR A 34 14.33 -3.47 -3.54
C THR A 34 13.74 -3.58 -2.15
N THR A 35 12.93 -2.61 -1.71
CA THR A 35 12.24 -2.66 -0.41
C THR A 35 11.30 -3.86 -0.33
N ALA A 36 10.49 -4.10 -1.37
CA ALA A 36 9.60 -5.24 -1.41
C ALA A 36 10.36 -6.56 -1.30
N LEU A 37 11.44 -6.74 -2.07
CA LEU A 37 12.27 -7.96 -2.04
C LEU A 37 12.94 -8.17 -0.69
N VAL A 38 13.51 -7.12 -0.09
CA VAL A 38 14.16 -7.20 1.23
C VAL A 38 13.16 -7.62 2.30
N VAL A 39 11.97 -7.00 2.32
CA VAL A 39 10.94 -7.34 3.32
C VAL A 39 10.36 -8.74 3.08
N LEU A 40 10.19 -9.12 1.79
CA LEU A 40 9.71 -10.46 1.43
C LEU A 40 10.71 -11.57 1.82
N ALA A 41 11.99 -11.27 1.88
CA ALA A 41 13.01 -12.20 2.36
C ALA A 41 13.15 -12.16 3.90
N ALA A 42 13.30 -10.96 4.47
CA ALA A 42 13.53 -10.78 5.91
C ALA A 42 12.33 -11.18 6.76
N GLY A 43 11.11 -10.92 6.28
CA GLY A 43 9.89 -11.23 7.01
C GLY A 43 9.72 -12.72 7.30
N PRO A 44 9.69 -13.61 6.28
CA PRO A 44 9.60 -15.04 6.51
C PRO A 44 10.76 -15.59 7.34
N LEU A 45 11.99 -15.10 7.12
CA LEU A 45 13.14 -15.50 7.94
C LEU A 45 12.95 -15.16 9.42
N ALA A 46 12.45 -13.97 9.72
CA ALA A 46 12.15 -13.55 11.09
C ALA A 46 11.02 -14.38 11.73
N VAL A 47 9.99 -14.75 10.94
CA VAL A 47 8.89 -15.61 11.40
C VAL A 47 9.37 -17.03 11.65
N LEU A 48 10.19 -17.59 10.76
CA LEU A 48 10.77 -18.92 10.94
C LEU A 48 11.73 -18.95 12.13
N TRP A 49 12.55 -17.91 12.32
CA TRP A 49 13.39 -17.78 13.50
C TRP A 49 12.58 -17.81 14.79
N TRP A 50 11.49 -17.03 14.84
CA TRP A 50 10.59 -17.08 15.98
C TRP A 50 10.00 -18.49 16.18
N ALA A 51 9.58 -19.16 15.12
CA ALA A 51 8.98 -20.49 15.21
C ALA A 51 9.96 -21.54 15.79
N HIS A 52 11.25 -21.40 15.50
CA HIS A 52 12.28 -22.32 15.99
C HIS A 52 12.82 -21.97 17.38
N THR A 53 12.93 -20.68 17.70
CA THR A 53 13.64 -20.23 18.93
C THR A 53 12.70 -19.67 19.98
N GLY A 54 11.45 -19.38 19.65
CA GLY A 54 10.52 -18.63 20.50
C GLY A 54 10.86 -17.13 20.61
N ASN A 55 11.98 -16.66 20.02
CA ASN A 55 12.40 -15.27 20.09
C ASN A 55 11.64 -14.42 19.08
N LEU A 56 10.76 -13.55 19.58
CA LEU A 56 9.91 -12.66 18.78
C LEU A 56 10.65 -11.41 18.26
N LEU A 57 11.83 -11.10 18.78
CA LEU A 57 12.52 -9.84 18.51
C LEU A 57 12.75 -9.57 17.01
N PRO A 58 13.24 -10.52 16.18
CA PRO A 58 13.44 -10.28 14.74
C PRO A 58 12.14 -9.91 14.03
N TRP A 59 11.03 -10.58 14.36
CA TRP A 59 9.72 -10.25 13.82
C TRP A 59 9.23 -8.86 14.25
N ALA A 60 9.40 -8.52 15.53
CA ALA A 60 9.04 -7.20 16.04
C ALA A 60 9.82 -6.09 15.33
N VAL A 61 11.11 -6.30 15.06
CA VAL A 61 11.96 -5.35 14.31
C VAL A 61 11.45 -5.16 12.89
N VAL A 62 11.13 -6.23 12.18
CA VAL A 62 10.56 -6.15 10.83
C VAL A 62 9.22 -5.40 10.84
N GLN A 63 8.35 -5.72 11.78
CA GLN A 63 7.01 -5.14 11.85
C GLN A 63 7.04 -3.66 12.28
N LEU A 64 7.71 -3.34 13.39
CA LEU A 64 7.80 -1.97 13.89
C LEU A 64 8.66 -1.09 12.99
N GLY A 65 9.80 -1.62 12.51
CA GLY A 65 10.66 -0.92 11.56
C GLY A 65 9.93 -0.62 10.25
N GLY A 66 9.16 -1.58 9.73
CA GLY A 66 8.32 -1.38 8.56
C GLY A 66 7.23 -0.33 8.77
N MET A 67 6.58 -0.31 9.94
CA MET A 67 5.62 0.72 10.32
C MET A 67 6.24 2.12 10.32
N LEU A 68 7.38 2.26 11.01
CA LEU A 68 8.09 3.54 11.06
C LEU A 68 8.53 3.99 9.67
N LEU A 69 9.00 3.06 8.83
CA LEU A 69 9.38 3.37 7.46
C LEU A 69 8.19 3.85 6.62
N VAL A 70 7.04 3.20 6.70
CA VAL A 70 5.82 3.65 6.00
C VAL A 70 5.40 5.05 6.46
N LEU A 71 5.42 5.31 7.76
CA LEU A 71 5.10 6.64 8.31
C LEU A 71 6.09 7.69 7.81
N ALA A 72 7.38 7.41 7.84
CA ALA A 72 8.41 8.30 7.31
C ALA A 72 8.22 8.57 5.82
N LEU A 73 7.96 7.53 5.02
CA LEU A 73 7.68 7.68 3.59
C LEU A 73 6.40 8.48 3.33
N ALA A 74 5.37 8.33 4.16
CA ALA A 74 4.13 9.09 4.02
C ALA A 74 4.33 10.60 4.22
N CYS A 75 5.33 11.01 5.02
CA CYS A 75 5.70 12.42 5.23
C CYS A 75 6.48 13.01 4.05
N LEU A 76 7.03 12.20 3.14
CA LEU A 76 7.75 12.69 1.97
C LEU A 76 6.78 13.18 0.89
N PRO A 77 7.18 14.18 0.06
CA PRO A 77 6.39 14.59 -1.09
C PRO A 77 6.24 13.45 -2.09
N GLN A 78 5.11 13.44 -2.77
CA GLN A 78 4.85 12.44 -3.80
C GLN A 78 5.72 12.72 -5.03
N ARG A 79 6.30 11.67 -5.62
CA ARG A 79 7.09 11.78 -6.84
C ARG A 79 6.18 12.10 -8.04
N ALA A 80 6.61 13.04 -8.88
CA ALA A 80 5.92 13.34 -10.12
C ALA A 80 5.84 12.09 -11.03
N GLY A 81 4.68 11.83 -11.61
CA GLY A 81 4.43 10.68 -12.46
C GLY A 81 4.32 9.33 -11.74
N ALA A 82 4.40 9.29 -10.42
CA ALA A 82 4.16 8.07 -9.64
C ALA A 82 2.65 7.78 -9.54
N TRP A 83 2.33 6.50 -9.35
CA TRP A 83 0.96 6.08 -9.06
C TRP A 83 0.47 6.70 -7.76
N VAL A 84 -0.72 7.28 -7.80
CA VAL A 84 -1.32 7.96 -6.65
C VAL A 84 -2.13 6.95 -5.85
N VAL A 85 -1.50 6.32 -4.86
CA VAL A 85 -2.21 5.55 -3.84
C VAL A 85 -2.29 6.40 -2.58
N PRO A 86 -3.47 6.58 -1.98
CA PRO A 86 -3.62 7.35 -0.76
C PRO A 86 -3.04 6.58 0.43
N LEU A 87 -1.72 6.71 0.67
CA LEU A 87 -1.01 6.02 1.76
C LEU A 87 -1.66 6.26 3.12
N GLY A 88 -2.20 7.46 3.36
CA GLY A 88 -2.94 7.75 4.60
C GLY A 88 -4.13 6.83 4.83
N ALA A 89 -4.88 6.48 3.79
CA ALA A 89 -5.99 5.53 3.90
C ALA A 89 -5.50 4.10 4.19
N VAL A 90 -4.39 3.69 3.57
CA VAL A 90 -3.76 2.38 3.83
C VAL A 90 -3.28 2.30 5.28
N ILE A 91 -2.61 3.36 5.76
CA ILE A 91 -2.13 3.47 7.15
C ILE A 91 -3.32 3.44 8.13
N ALA A 92 -4.42 4.15 7.84
CA ALA A 92 -5.61 4.17 8.68
C ALA A 92 -6.24 2.76 8.81
N TRP A 93 -6.39 2.03 7.70
CA TRP A 93 -6.88 0.65 7.73
C TRP A 93 -5.97 -0.28 8.51
N TYR A 94 -4.65 -0.14 8.33
CA TYR A 94 -3.68 -0.92 9.09
C TYR A 94 -3.71 -0.58 10.58
N GLY A 95 -3.80 0.70 10.92
CA GLY A 95 -3.96 1.15 12.31
C GLY A 95 -5.23 0.59 12.95
N ALA A 96 -6.36 0.60 12.23
CA ALA A 96 -7.60 -0.02 12.68
C ALA A 96 -7.43 -1.53 12.93
N ALA A 97 -6.75 -2.25 12.02
CA ALA A 97 -6.44 -3.67 12.21
C ALA A 97 -5.60 -3.91 13.48
N LYS A 98 -4.60 -3.06 13.73
CA LYS A 98 -3.78 -3.14 14.94
C LYS A 98 -4.55 -2.84 16.23
N LEU A 99 -5.43 -1.86 16.21
CA LEU A 99 -6.29 -1.57 17.35
C LEU A 99 -7.23 -2.75 17.66
N LEU A 100 -7.82 -3.37 16.65
CA LEU A 100 -8.66 -4.55 16.82
C LEU A 100 -7.87 -5.75 17.37
N GLU A 101 -6.62 -5.93 16.95
CA GLU A 101 -5.73 -6.96 17.48
C GLU A 101 -5.38 -6.73 18.95
N LEU A 102 -5.08 -5.48 19.33
CA LEU A 102 -4.77 -5.11 20.72
C LEU A 102 -5.99 -5.19 21.62
N SER A 103 -7.19 -4.97 21.08
CA SER A 103 -8.46 -4.97 21.80
C SER A 103 -9.20 -6.30 21.70
N ASP A 104 -8.55 -7.39 21.30
CA ASP A 104 -9.19 -8.68 21.00
C ASP A 104 -10.13 -9.14 22.09
N HIS A 105 -9.68 -9.14 23.35
CA HIS A 105 -10.46 -9.54 24.50
C HIS A 105 -11.66 -8.61 24.76
N ALA A 106 -11.45 -7.31 24.69
CA ALA A 106 -12.51 -6.32 24.88
C ALA A 106 -13.60 -6.42 23.80
N VAL A 107 -13.19 -6.64 22.54
CA VAL A 107 -14.12 -6.87 21.43
C VAL A 107 -14.91 -8.15 21.63
N TYR A 108 -14.26 -9.23 22.06
CA TYR A 108 -14.91 -10.51 22.31
C TYR A 108 -15.98 -10.41 23.40
N GLU A 109 -15.66 -9.74 24.52
CA GLU A 109 -16.63 -9.51 25.60
C GLU A 109 -17.77 -8.58 25.16
N ALA A 110 -17.44 -7.46 24.50
CA ALA A 110 -18.45 -6.48 24.07
C ALA A 110 -19.43 -7.04 23.04
N THR A 111 -19.03 -8.05 22.26
CA THR A 111 -19.87 -8.71 21.27
C THR A 111 -20.62 -9.93 21.82
N GLY A 112 -20.59 -10.15 23.14
CA GLY A 112 -21.22 -11.33 23.75
C GLY A 112 -20.56 -12.63 23.32
N GLN A 113 -19.24 -12.61 23.10
CA GLN A 113 -18.41 -13.76 22.70
C GLN A 113 -18.64 -14.26 21.26
N TRP A 114 -19.28 -13.44 20.41
CA TRP A 114 -19.58 -13.81 19.02
C TRP A 114 -18.44 -13.49 18.05
N LEU A 115 -17.72 -12.40 18.26
CA LEU A 115 -16.68 -11.91 17.35
C LEU A 115 -15.38 -11.65 18.10
N ALA A 116 -14.30 -12.26 17.63
CA ALA A 116 -12.96 -11.98 18.12
C ALA A 116 -12.36 -10.76 17.37
N GLY A 117 -11.66 -9.87 18.08
CA GLY A 117 -10.92 -8.77 17.47
C GLY A 117 -9.90 -9.27 16.47
N HIS A 118 -9.32 -10.45 16.70
CA HIS A 118 -8.43 -11.15 15.78
C HIS A 118 -9.09 -11.40 14.41
N SER A 119 -10.35 -11.83 14.37
CA SER A 119 -11.08 -12.01 13.10
C SER A 119 -11.37 -10.68 12.41
N LEU A 120 -11.74 -9.65 13.18
CA LEU A 120 -12.01 -8.32 12.65
C LEU A 120 -10.76 -7.63 12.13
N LYS A 121 -9.57 -7.89 12.71
CA LYS A 121 -8.30 -7.35 12.17
C LYS A 121 -8.04 -7.78 10.74
N HIS A 122 -8.39 -9.02 10.38
CA HIS A 122 -8.20 -9.52 9.00
C HIS A 122 -9.13 -8.81 8.02
N LEU A 123 -10.37 -8.51 8.41
CA LEU A 123 -11.29 -7.71 7.60
C LEU A 123 -10.78 -6.28 7.43
N ALA A 124 -10.30 -5.66 8.50
CA ALA A 124 -9.71 -4.32 8.45
C ALA A 124 -8.43 -4.31 7.58
N ALA A 125 -7.55 -5.32 7.73
CA ALA A 125 -6.36 -5.45 6.91
C ALA A 125 -6.70 -5.63 5.42
N ALA A 126 -7.73 -6.42 5.09
CA ALA A 126 -8.23 -6.55 3.73
C ALA A 126 -8.78 -5.21 3.18
N GLY A 127 -9.38 -4.38 4.03
CA GLY A 127 -9.81 -3.02 3.70
C GLY A 127 -8.66 -2.13 3.21
N ALA A 128 -7.43 -2.36 3.65
CA ALA A 128 -6.25 -1.64 3.17
C ALA A 128 -5.95 -1.88 1.67
N ALA A 129 -6.44 -2.97 1.08
CA ALA A 129 -6.32 -3.22 -0.36
C ALA A 129 -7.25 -2.32 -1.19
N TRP A 130 -8.36 -1.85 -0.63
CA TRP A 130 -9.36 -1.04 -1.35
C TRP A 130 -8.80 0.25 -1.98
N PRO A 131 -8.05 1.10 -1.25
CA PRO A 131 -7.41 2.29 -1.85
C PRO A 131 -6.46 1.95 -2.98
N VAL A 132 -5.74 0.82 -2.88
CA VAL A 132 -4.81 0.36 -3.92
C VAL A 132 -5.58 -0.08 -5.17
N LEU A 133 -6.62 -0.88 -5.01
CA LEU A 133 -7.47 -1.33 -6.11
C LEU A 133 -8.14 -0.16 -6.83
N ARG A 134 -8.66 0.83 -6.10
CA ARG A 134 -9.22 2.06 -6.69
C ARG A 134 -8.19 2.82 -7.52
N ALA A 135 -6.97 2.95 -7.01
CA ALA A 135 -5.88 3.61 -7.74
C ALA A 135 -5.53 2.85 -9.04
N LEU A 136 -5.48 1.52 -9.01
CA LEU A 136 -5.26 0.68 -10.18
C LEU A 136 -6.36 0.85 -11.23
N HIS A 137 -7.62 0.78 -10.83
CA HIS A 137 -8.77 0.99 -11.73
C HIS A 137 -8.74 2.36 -12.41
N SER A 138 -8.36 3.40 -11.70
CA SER A 138 -8.29 4.76 -12.28
C SER A 138 -7.20 4.89 -13.36
N VAL A 139 -6.12 4.14 -13.27
CA VAL A 139 -5.04 4.12 -14.28
C VAL A 139 -5.49 3.36 -15.53
N THR A 140 -6.11 2.19 -15.35
CA THR A 140 -6.60 1.37 -16.47
C THR A 140 -7.68 2.11 -17.27
N ALA A 141 -8.59 2.80 -16.59
CA ALA A 141 -9.63 3.59 -17.25
C ALA A 141 -9.07 4.75 -18.07
N ARG A 142 -7.99 5.40 -17.63
CA ARG A 142 -7.32 6.48 -18.39
C ARG A 142 -6.56 5.95 -19.60
N GLY A 143 -5.98 4.75 -19.51
CA GLY A 143 -5.27 4.11 -20.64
C GLY A 143 -6.19 3.63 -21.75
N HIS A 144 -7.49 3.47 -21.48
CA HIS A 144 -8.50 3.06 -22.48
C HIS A 144 -9.34 4.20 -23.03
N ALA A 145 -9.11 5.47 -22.59
CA ALA A 145 -9.77 6.61 -23.21
C ALA A 145 -9.27 6.73 -24.65
N PRO A 146 -10.12 6.59 -25.69
CA PRO A 146 -9.69 6.79 -27.06
C PRO A 146 -9.14 8.20 -27.18
N ALA A 147 -7.95 8.33 -27.79
CA ALA A 147 -7.41 9.61 -28.16
C ALA A 147 -8.52 10.31 -29.00
N MET A 148 -9.13 11.33 -28.44
CA MET A 148 -10.04 12.17 -29.20
C MET A 148 -9.22 12.69 -30.37
N VAL A 149 -9.47 12.16 -31.55
CA VAL A 149 -8.95 12.68 -32.81
C VAL A 149 -9.43 14.13 -32.85
N GLY A 150 -8.52 15.03 -32.50
CA GLY A 150 -8.75 16.46 -32.64
C GLY A 150 -9.05 16.74 -34.09
N GLY A 151 -10.33 16.94 -34.40
CA GLY A 151 -10.77 17.43 -35.68
C GLY A 151 -10.03 18.73 -35.98
N HIS A 152 -9.09 18.66 -36.88
CA HIS A 152 -8.51 19.79 -37.53
C HIS A 152 -9.66 20.49 -38.30
N ASN A 153 -10.43 21.33 -37.65
CA ASN A 153 -11.18 22.35 -38.34
C ASN A 153 -10.17 23.38 -38.81
N GLY A 154 -9.72 23.17 -40.05
CA GLY A 154 -8.94 24.13 -40.80
C GLY A 154 -9.71 25.43 -40.96
N ALA A 155 -9.47 26.36 -40.04
CA ALA A 155 -9.79 27.75 -40.29
C ALA A 155 -8.78 28.32 -41.29
N PRO A 156 -9.21 28.85 -42.44
CA PRO A 156 -8.26 29.46 -43.37
C PRO A 156 -7.66 30.72 -42.77
N CYS A 157 -6.34 30.76 -42.73
CA CYS A 157 -5.57 31.92 -42.32
C CYS A 157 -5.91 33.12 -43.23
N PRO A 158 -6.38 34.28 -42.72
CA PRO A 158 -6.57 35.43 -43.57
C PRO A 158 -5.20 35.94 -44.06
N ARG A 159 -4.98 35.95 -45.39
CA ARG A 159 -3.86 36.59 -46.05
C ARG A 159 -3.86 38.08 -45.74
N VAL A 160 -2.97 38.49 -44.86
CA VAL A 160 -2.63 39.92 -44.73
C VAL A 160 -1.75 40.28 -45.89
N ALA A 161 -2.25 41.16 -46.75
CA ALA A 161 -1.54 41.70 -47.88
C ALA A 161 -0.35 42.57 -47.38
N CYS A 162 0.86 42.14 -47.67
CA CYS A 162 2.02 43.02 -47.58
C CYS A 162 1.96 44.03 -48.72
N SER A 163 1.71 45.31 -48.42
CA SER A 163 1.92 46.43 -49.35
C SER A 163 3.36 46.95 -49.22
N PRO A 164 4.08 47.19 -50.34
CA PRO A 164 5.43 47.74 -50.29
C PRO A 164 5.37 49.27 -50.24
N HIS A 165 6.07 49.83 -49.27
CA HIS A 165 6.69 51.16 -49.43
C HIS A 165 7.93 51.20 -48.56
#